data_8a595dc6409c66477ab99fc1e5f98030
#
_entry.id   8a595dc6409c66477ab99fc1e5f98030
#
_cell.length_a   1.000
_cell.length_b   1.000
_cell.length_c   1.000
_cell.angle_alpha   90.00
_cell.angle_beta   90.00
_cell.angle_gamma   90.00
#
_symmetry.space_group_name_H-M   'P 1'
#
loop_
_entity.id
_entity.type
_entity.pdbx_description
1 polymer ?
#
loop_
_entity_poly.entity_id
_entity_poly.type
_entity_poly.pdbx_seq_one_letter_code
_entity_poly.pdbx_strand_id
1 'polypeptide(L)'
;KEELILSGVKCMWKNIRVACLVLVLLIVAINAYRDQNQDWNQPINILLHPINADGSVAAQRYIQQLQQDDFAEVKHYLEKNSQQYRGQSSYFMVQLGRELYQVPPKMSEQPSILNNILWSLKFRFYAWKQHQAVDGSPSLTLYLNFYDPKQNRELKHSTALERGRIGSVNLFASAKQTQQNNVVLVHELLHGFGATDKYNLA
;
A
#
# COMPACT_ATOMS: atom_id res chain seq x y z
N LYS A 1 -40.40 -23.89 31.20
CA LYS A 1 -39.61 -24.57 30.14
C LYS A 1 -39.16 -23.58 29.06
N GLU A 2 -40.02 -22.66 28.60
CA GLU A 2 -39.69 -21.67 27.56
C GLU A 2 -38.62 -20.67 28.01
N GLU A 3 -38.65 -20.17 29.26
CA GLU A 3 -37.65 -19.25 29.79
C GLU A 3 -36.23 -19.87 29.86
N LEU A 4 -36.12 -21.15 30.16
CA LEU A 4 -34.83 -21.86 30.20
C LEU A 4 -34.25 -22.02 28.78
N ILE A 5 -35.09 -22.25 27.77
CA ILE A 5 -34.67 -22.34 26.38
C ILE A 5 -34.18 -20.97 25.88
N LEU A 6 -34.92 -19.90 26.19
CA LEU A 6 -34.56 -18.53 25.80
C LEU A 6 -33.24 -18.09 26.45
N SER A 7 -33.00 -18.43 27.71
CA SER A 7 -31.74 -18.12 28.41
C SER A 7 -30.55 -18.87 27.81
N GLY A 8 -30.74 -20.13 27.44
CA GLY A 8 -29.71 -20.92 26.76
C GLY A 8 -29.33 -20.36 25.39
N VAL A 9 -30.32 -19.96 24.59
CA VAL A 9 -30.09 -19.32 23.29
C VAL A 9 -29.35 -17.99 23.41
N LYS A 10 -29.73 -17.14 24.39
CA LYS A 10 -29.01 -15.86 24.63
C LYS A 10 -27.56 -16.10 25.04
N CYS A 11 -27.28 -17.10 25.88
CA CYS A 11 -25.92 -17.44 26.29
C CYS A 11 -25.10 -17.95 25.10
N MET A 12 -25.66 -18.79 24.24
CA MET A 12 -25.04 -19.31 23.02
C MET A 12 -24.69 -18.18 22.07
N TRP A 13 -25.59 -17.22 21.81
CA TRP A 13 -25.32 -16.07 20.97
C TRP A 13 -24.24 -15.15 21.52
N LYS A 14 -24.18 -14.95 22.84
CA LYS A 14 -23.10 -14.24 23.49
C LYS A 14 -21.75 -14.91 23.25
N ASN A 15 -21.66 -16.22 23.44
CA ASN A 15 -20.43 -16.96 23.25
C ASN A 15 -19.96 -16.98 21.79
N ILE A 16 -20.88 -17.08 20.83
CA ILE A 16 -20.57 -16.99 19.40
C ILE A 16 -20.01 -15.62 19.06
N ARG A 17 -20.60 -14.52 19.54
CA ARG A 17 -20.09 -13.15 19.32
C ARG A 17 -18.69 -12.99 19.89
N VAL A 18 -18.45 -13.47 21.11
CA VAL A 18 -17.13 -13.41 21.74
C VAL A 18 -16.12 -14.24 20.94
N ALA A 19 -16.47 -15.44 20.51
CA ALA A 19 -15.61 -16.29 19.70
C ALA A 19 -15.27 -15.62 18.35
N CYS A 20 -16.23 -15.00 17.67
CA CYS A 20 -16.01 -14.24 16.44
C CYS A 20 -15.06 -13.05 16.67
N LEU A 21 -15.24 -12.30 17.76
CA LEU A 21 -14.37 -11.18 18.10
C LEU A 21 -12.93 -11.63 18.37
N VAL A 22 -12.76 -12.71 19.12
CA VAL A 22 -11.44 -13.30 19.38
C VAL A 22 -10.79 -13.77 18.09
N LEU A 23 -11.54 -14.41 17.19
CA LEU A 23 -11.02 -14.85 15.88
C LEU A 23 -10.56 -13.64 15.04
N VAL A 24 -11.34 -12.57 14.98
CA VAL A 24 -10.96 -11.34 14.28
C VAL A 24 -9.70 -10.74 14.88
N LEU A 25 -9.60 -10.67 16.21
CA LEU A 25 -8.40 -10.17 16.88
C LEU A 25 -7.16 -11.02 16.57
N LEU A 26 -7.29 -12.34 16.54
CA LEU A 26 -6.20 -13.25 16.18
C LEU A 26 -5.74 -13.04 14.74
N ILE A 27 -6.68 -12.91 13.78
CA ILE A 27 -6.36 -12.64 12.38
C ILE A 27 -5.61 -11.30 12.25
N VAL A 28 -6.10 -10.26 12.93
CA VAL A 28 -5.44 -8.93 12.93
C VAL A 28 -4.04 -8.99 13.54
N ALA A 29 -3.89 -9.70 14.67
CA ALA A 29 -2.59 -9.87 15.33
C ALA A 29 -1.59 -10.64 14.46
N ILE A 30 -2.02 -11.72 13.80
CA ILE A 30 -1.17 -12.51 12.90
C ILE A 30 -0.73 -11.65 11.70
N ASN A 31 -1.65 -10.89 11.10
CA ASN A 31 -1.32 -10.03 9.98
C ASN A 31 -0.36 -8.90 10.42
N ALA A 32 -0.61 -8.26 11.56
CA ALA A 32 0.29 -7.24 12.09
C ALA A 32 1.69 -7.80 12.39
N TYR A 33 1.77 -9.01 12.93
CA TYR A 33 3.04 -9.70 13.17
C TYR A 33 3.79 -9.98 11.86
N ARG A 34 3.10 -10.48 10.83
CA ARG A 34 3.69 -10.73 9.50
C ARG A 34 4.18 -9.44 8.84
N ASP A 35 3.42 -8.36 8.94
CA ASP A 35 3.79 -7.06 8.37
C ASP A 35 5.07 -6.49 9.02
N GLN A 36 5.26 -6.72 10.33
CA GLN A 36 6.46 -6.27 11.05
C GLN A 36 7.67 -7.19 10.87
N ASN A 37 7.44 -8.48 10.59
CA ASN A 37 8.49 -9.49 10.49
C ASN A 37 8.61 -10.00 9.06
N GLN A 38 9.04 -9.13 8.15
CA GLN A 38 9.31 -9.51 6.76
C GLN A 38 10.43 -10.54 6.71
N ASP A 39 10.15 -11.68 6.08
CA ASP A 39 11.21 -12.63 5.70
C ASP A 39 11.92 -12.12 4.44
N TRP A 40 13.07 -11.49 4.65
CA TRP A 40 13.90 -10.95 3.60
C TRP A 40 14.66 -12.01 2.79
N ASN A 41 14.60 -13.27 3.18
CA ASN A 41 15.21 -14.40 2.47
C ASN A 41 14.26 -14.98 1.42
N GLN A 42 12.99 -14.61 1.48
CA GLN A 42 11.99 -14.96 0.47
C GLN A 42 11.87 -13.87 -0.59
N PRO A 43 11.41 -14.19 -1.81
CA PRO A 43 11.10 -13.18 -2.83
C PRO A 43 10.10 -12.13 -2.31
N ILE A 44 10.43 -10.87 -2.52
CA ILE A 44 9.59 -9.73 -2.10
C ILE A 44 8.82 -9.24 -3.31
N ASN A 45 7.53 -9.51 -3.35
CA ASN A 45 6.66 -9.12 -4.44
C ASN A 45 6.11 -7.71 -4.20
N ILE A 46 6.43 -6.78 -5.09
CA ILE A 46 5.93 -5.40 -5.08
C ILE A 46 5.00 -5.24 -6.28
N LEU A 47 3.75 -4.90 -6.02
CA LEU A 47 2.74 -4.70 -7.04
C LEU A 47 2.45 -3.20 -7.20
N LEU A 48 2.54 -2.69 -8.42
CA LEU A 48 2.39 -1.29 -8.75
C LEU A 48 1.16 -1.10 -9.65
N HIS A 49 0.10 -0.47 -9.16
CA HIS A 49 -1.11 -0.19 -9.92
C HIS A 49 -1.13 1.27 -10.42
N PRO A 50 -1.03 1.53 -11.72
CA PRO A 50 -1.14 2.87 -12.26
C PRO A 50 -2.60 3.37 -12.26
N ILE A 51 -2.76 4.67 -11.98
CA ILE A 51 -4.06 5.35 -11.88
C ILE A 51 -3.94 6.72 -12.54
N ASN A 52 -4.86 7.05 -13.42
CA ASN A 52 -5.02 8.40 -13.93
C ASN A 52 -5.76 9.25 -12.88
N ALA A 53 -5.01 10.02 -12.09
CA ALA A 53 -5.53 10.66 -10.88
C ALA A 53 -6.20 12.02 -11.14
N ASP A 54 -5.87 12.69 -12.25
CA ASP A 54 -6.44 13.98 -12.66
C ASP A 54 -7.39 13.88 -13.86
N GLY A 55 -7.55 12.67 -14.42
CA GLY A 55 -8.40 12.44 -15.60
C GLY A 55 -7.85 13.03 -16.89
N SER A 56 -6.60 13.50 -16.91
CA SER A 56 -6.01 14.12 -18.08
C SER A 56 -5.68 13.12 -19.18
N VAL A 57 -5.78 13.56 -20.43
CA VAL A 57 -5.36 12.77 -21.59
C VAL A 57 -3.85 12.50 -21.57
N ALA A 58 -3.07 13.42 -21.00
CA ALA A 58 -1.62 13.27 -20.88
C ALA A 58 -1.25 12.14 -19.92
N ALA A 59 -1.87 12.09 -18.73
CA ALA A 59 -1.67 11.02 -17.77
C ALA A 59 -2.15 9.67 -18.35
N GLN A 60 -3.28 9.65 -19.05
CA GLN A 60 -3.77 8.43 -19.69
C GLN A 60 -2.80 7.87 -20.73
N ARG A 61 -2.27 8.74 -21.60
CA ARG A 61 -1.27 8.31 -22.60
C ARG A 61 0.01 7.80 -21.95
N TYR A 62 0.47 8.45 -20.90
CA TYR A 62 1.65 8.03 -20.17
C TYR A 62 1.45 6.63 -19.56
N ILE A 63 0.32 6.39 -18.90
CA ILE A 63 -0.02 5.09 -18.30
C ILE A 63 -0.09 3.98 -19.36
N GLN A 64 -0.66 4.26 -20.53
CA GLN A 64 -0.73 3.28 -21.64
C GLN A 64 0.63 2.92 -22.22
N GLN A 65 1.65 3.76 -22.03
CA GLN A 65 3.02 3.55 -22.50
C GLN A 65 3.91 2.92 -21.43
N LEU A 66 3.46 2.84 -20.16
CA LEU A 66 4.23 2.24 -19.08
C LEU A 66 4.49 0.76 -19.36
N GLN A 67 5.73 0.38 -19.16
CA GLN A 67 6.19 -0.99 -19.27
C GLN A 67 6.83 -1.47 -17.97
N GLN A 68 6.95 -2.78 -17.86
CA GLN A 68 7.59 -3.41 -16.70
C GLN A 68 9.02 -2.90 -16.48
N ASP A 69 9.75 -2.65 -17.57
CA ASP A 69 11.16 -2.22 -17.54
C ASP A 69 11.36 -0.79 -17.04
N ASP A 70 10.31 0.04 -17.02
CA ASP A 70 10.37 1.40 -16.47
C ASP A 70 10.69 1.41 -14.98
N PHE A 71 10.49 0.29 -14.30
CA PHE A 71 10.77 0.10 -12.87
C PHE A 71 12.06 -0.66 -12.58
N ALA A 72 12.88 -0.95 -13.60
CA ALA A 72 14.13 -1.70 -13.46
C ALA A 72 15.14 -1.00 -12.54
N GLU A 73 15.23 0.34 -12.60
CA GLU A 73 16.11 1.13 -11.72
C GLU A 73 15.68 1.05 -10.26
N VAL A 74 14.37 1.08 -9.99
CA VAL A 74 13.80 0.92 -8.63
C VAL A 74 14.17 -0.45 -8.07
N LYS A 75 13.98 -1.51 -8.86
CA LYS A 75 14.38 -2.87 -8.48
C LYS A 75 15.87 -2.94 -8.18
N HIS A 76 16.71 -2.45 -9.09
CA HIS A 76 18.17 -2.47 -8.92
C HIS A 76 18.62 -1.73 -7.67
N TYR A 77 18.02 -0.57 -7.40
CA TYR A 77 18.31 0.20 -6.18
C TYR A 77 18.00 -0.59 -4.92
N LEU A 78 16.84 -1.25 -4.85
CA LEU A 78 16.44 -2.05 -3.69
C LEU A 78 17.37 -3.25 -3.48
N GLU A 79 17.71 -3.97 -4.55
CA GLU A 79 18.61 -5.13 -4.49
C GLU A 79 20.03 -4.72 -4.02
N LYS A 80 20.59 -3.67 -4.62
CA LYS A 80 21.91 -3.14 -4.27
C LYS A 80 21.97 -2.70 -2.80
N ASN A 81 20.99 -1.95 -2.34
CA ASN A 81 20.98 -1.48 -0.96
C ASN A 81 20.70 -2.62 0.03
N SER A 82 19.86 -3.59 -0.30
CA SER A 82 19.68 -4.75 0.56
C SER A 82 20.98 -5.51 0.77
N GLN A 83 21.79 -5.69 -0.27
CA GLN A 83 23.12 -6.29 -0.16
C GLN A 83 24.07 -5.47 0.71
N GLN A 84 24.07 -4.13 0.54
CA GLN A 84 24.95 -3.24 1.29
C GLN A 84 24.66 -3.27 2.79
N TYR A 85 23.38 -3.24 3.19
CA TYR A 85 23.00 -3.10 4.60
C TYR A 85 22.76 -4.42 5.32
N ARG A 86 22.45 -5.50 4.60
CA ARG A 86 22.20 -6.83 5.18
C ARG A 86 23.36 -7.81 4.99
N GLY A 87 24.34 -7.49 4.15
CA GLY A 87 25.40 -8.39 3.76
C GLY A 87 25.00 -9.46 2.75
N GLN A 88 23.72 -9.53 2.39
CA GLN A 88 23.18 -10.42 1.34
C GLN A 88 22.05 -9.72 0.57
N SER A 89 21.97 -10.00 -0.72
CA SER A 89 20.92 -9.43 -1.56
C SER A 89 19.58 -10.09 -1.28
N SER A 90 18.53 -9.27 -1.12
CA SER A 90 17.15 -9.74 -1.18
C SER A 90 16.66 -9.69 -2.63
N TYR A 91 15.83 -10.64 -3.01
CA TYR A 91 15.28 -10.71 -4.35
C TYR A 91 13.96 -9.95 -4.42
N PHE A 92 13.91 -8.89 -5.23
CA PHE A 92 12.73 -8.07 -5.42
C PHE A 92 12.07 -8.38 -6.78
N MET A 93 10.77 -8.66 -6.75
CA MET A 93 9.92 -8.78 -7.92
C MET A 93 9.02 -7.55 -7.97
N VAL A 94 9.41 -6.54 -8.75
CA VAL A 94 8.59 -5.35 -8.97
C VAL A 94 7.70 -5.64 -10.18
N GLN A 95 6.40 -5.60 -10.01
CA GLN A 95 5.44 -5.96 -11.05
C GLN A 95 4.50 -4.79 -11.34
N LEU A 96 4.37 -4.46 -12.62
CA LEU A 96 3.35 -3.53 -13.10
C LEU A 96 2.01 -4.27 -13.15
N GLY A 97 1.10 -3.88 -12.27
CA GLY A 97 -0.27 -4.38 -12.23
C GLY A 97 -1.18 -3.69 -13.23
N ARG A 98 -2.44 -4.09 -13.24
CA ARG A 98 -3.46 -3.45 -14.09
C ARG A 98 -3.69 -2.00 -13.71
N GLU A 99 -4.09 -1.21 -14.70
CA GLU A 99 -4.60 0.14 -14.46
C GLU A 99 -5.88 0.10 -13.62
N LEU A 100 -5.98 1.03 -12.67
CA LEU A 100 -7.17 1.22 -11.85
C LEU A 100 -7.81 2.58 -12.15
N TYR A 101 -9.15 2.60 -12.14
CA TYR A 101 -9.91 3.81 -12.47
C TYR A 101 -10.38 4.58 -11.24
N GLN A 102 -10.25 3.99 -10.05
CA GLN A 102 -10.63 4.64 -8.80
C GLN A 102 -9.39 5.11 -8.05
N VAL A 103 -9.34 6.40 -7.74
CA VAL A 103 -8.26 6.97 -6.94
C VAL A 103 -8.42 6.53 -5.48
N PRO A 104 -7.33 6.19 -4.78
CA PRO A 104 -7.35 5.88 -3.34
C PRO A 104 -7.94 7.04 -2.51
N PRO A 105 -8.51 6.77 -1.34
CA PRO A 105 -9.01 7.80 -0.45
C PRO A 105 -7.88 8.73 -0.02
N LYS A 106 -8.09 10.04 -0.16
CA LYS A 106 -7.11 11.06 0.25
C LYS A 106 -7.12 11.25 1.76
N MET A 107 -5.95 11.47 2.35
CA MET A 107 -5.83 11.84 3.76
C MET A 107 -6.50 13.20 4.00
N SER A 108 -7.11 13.38 5.17
CA SER A 108 -7.71 14.66 5.56
C SER A 108 -6.62 15.73 5.76
N GLU A 109 -6.90 16.95 5.31
CA GLU A 109 -6.01 18.10 5.55
C GLU A 109 -6.04 18.55 7.02
N GLN A 110 -7.03 18.12 7.80
CA GLN A 110 -7.11 18.35 9.22
C GLN A 110 -6.60 17.11 9.98
N PRO A 111 -5.37 17.15 10.52
CA PRO A 111 -4.80 16.02 11.22
C PRO A 111 -5.54 15.80 12.55
N SER A 112 -6.21 14.67 12.67
CA SER A 112 -6.76 14.17 13.92
C SER A 112 -6.59 12.66 13.98
N ILE A 113 -6.42 12.13 15.18
CA ILE A 113 -6.26 10.68 15.40
C ILE A 113 -7.44 9.92 14.79
N LEU A 114 -8.67 10.39 14.98
CA LEU A 114 -9.87 9.77 14.45
C LEU A 114 -9.91 9.82 12.93
N ASN A 115 -9.55 10.95 12.30
CA ASN A 115 -9.49 11.09 10.86
C ASN A 115 -8.45 10.15 10.24
N ASN A 116 -7.30 10.00 10.88
CA ASN A 116 -6.25 9.10 10.44
C ASN A 116 -6.67 7.62 10.53
N ILE A 117 -7.35 7.23 11.62
CA ILE A 117 -7.91 5.88 11.76
C ILE A 117 -8.96 5.61 10.69
N LEU A 118 -9.92 6.53 10.49
CA LEU A 118 -10.97 6.39 9.48
C LEU A 118 -10.40 6.34 8.06
N TRP A 119 -9.41 7.18 7.78
CA TRP A 119 -8.72 7.15 6.49
C TRP A 119 -8.00 5.81 6.28
N SER A 120 -7.26 5.33 7.27
CA SER A 120 -6.57 4.04 7.21
C SER A 120 -7.54 2.87 6.94
N LEU A 121 -8.71 2.86 7.61
CA LEU A 121 -9.75 1.85 7.38
C LEU A 121 -10.34 1.95 5.97
N LYS A 122 -10.63 3.16 5.49
CA LYS A 122 -11.12 3.39 4.12
C LYS A 122 -10.10 2.94 3.08
N PHE A 123 -8.81 3.20 3.31
CA PHE A 123 -7.75 2.81 2.39
C PHE A 123 -7.56 1.28 2.35
N ARG A 124 -7.64 0.60 3.49
CA ARG A 124 -7.63 -0.87 3.56
C ARG A 124 -8.82 -1.48 2.85
N PHE A 125 -10.02 -0.90 3.03
CA PHE A 125 -11.21 -1.33 2.33
C PHE A 125 -11.10 -1.12 0.81
N TYR A 126 -10.54 0.02 0.39
CA TYR A 126 -10.22 0.29 -1.02
C TYR A 126 -9.27 -0.78 -1.57
N ALA A 127 -8.16 -1.04 -0.89
CA ALA A 127 -7.19 -2.03 -1.31
C ALA A 127 -7.80 -3.43 -1.43
N TRP A 128 -8.61 -3.84 -0.46
CA TRP A 128 -9.36 -5.10 -0.50
C TRP A 128 -10.30 -5.18 -1.69
N LYS A 129 -11.05 -4.10 -1.97
CA LYS A 129 -11.96 -4.03 -3.12
C LYS A 129 -11.24 -4.11 -4.47
N GLN A 130 -10.04 -3.53 -4.57
CA GLN A 130 -9.23 -3.53 -5.79
C GLN A 130 -8.43 -4.81 -5.99
N HIS A 131 -8.25 -5.61 -4.92
CA HIS A 131 -7.53 -6.87 -5.03
C HIS A 131 -8.23 -7.84 -5.98
N GLN A 132 -7.44 -8.48 -6.84
CA GLN A 132 -7.89 -9.56 -7.73
C GLN A 132 -7.07 -10.81 -7.50
N ALA A 133 -7.66 -11.97 -7.76
CA ALA A 133 -6.97 -13.27 -7.60
C ALA A 133 -5.72 -13.39 -8.49
N VAL A 134 -5.69 -12.69 -9.61
CA VAL A 134 -4.54 -12.65 -10.53
C VAL A 134 -3.35 -11.86 -9.99
N ASP A 135 -3.57 -10.98 -9.01
CA ASP A 135 -2.53 -10.18 -8.39
C ASP A 135 -1.62 -11.03 -7.46
N GLY A 136 -2.01 -12.25 -7.17
CA GLY A 136 -1.32 -13.14 -6.23
C GLY A 136 -1.38 -12.62 -4.79
N SER A 137 -0.29 -12.82 -4.04
CA SER A 137 -0.15 -12.33 -2.67
C SER A 137 1.07 -11.39 -2.61
N PRO A 138 0.93 -10.11 -2.99
CA PRO A 138 2.04 -9.17 -2.95
C PRO A 138 2.50 -8.91 -1.52
N SER A 139 3.81 -8.76 -1.33
CA SER A 139 4.39 -8.32 -0.06
C SER A 139 4.09 -6.85 0.22
N LEU A 140 3.93 -6.05 -0.84
CA LEU A 140 3.59 -4.63 -0.79
C LEU A 140 2.84 -4.23 -2.07
N THR A 141 1.79 -3.43 -1.95
CA THR A 141 1.05 -2.87 -3.09
C THR A 141 1.09 -1.35 -3.05
N LEU A 142 1.51 -0.73 -4.15
CA LEU A 142 1.46 0.73 -4.32
C LEU A 142 0.50 1.13 -5.43
N TYR A 143 -0.29 2.14 -5.15
CA TYR A 143 -1.21 2.79 -6.05
C TYR A 143 -0.55 4.05 -6.59
N LEU A 144 -0.15 4.04 -7.88
CA LEU A 144 0.60 5.10 -8.53
C LEU A 144 -0.35 6.10 -9.17
N ASN A 145 -0.59 7.20 -8.51
CA ASN A 145 -1.48 8.28 -8.99
C ASN A 145 -0.68 9.19 -9.92
N PHE A 146 -0.92 9.09 -11.22
CA PHE A 146 -0.26 9.92 -12.22
C PHE A 146 -1.04 11.20 -12.50
N TYR A 147 -0.30 12.32 -12.54
CA TYR A 147 -0.81 13.67 -12.77
C TYR A 147 -0.08 14.33 -13.94
N ASP A 148 -0.80 15.10 -14.77
CA ASP A 148 -0.21 15.91 -15.83
C ASP A 148 0.60 17.08 -15.22
N PRO A 149 1.93 17.16 -15.45
CA PRO A 149 2.75 18.24 -14.92
C PRO A 149 2.41 19.63 -15.43
N LYS A 150 1.65 19.74 -16.54
CA LYS A 150 1.17 21.02 -17.05
C LYS A 150 0.01 21.58 -16.23
N GLN A 151 -0.80 20.71 -15.65
CA GLN A 151 -1.96 21.08 -14.85
C GLN A 151 -1.61 21.14 -13.35
N ASN A 152 -0.66 20.31 -12.93
CA ASN A 152 -0.26 20.16 -11.54
C ASN A 152 1.22 20.53 -11.39
N ARG A 153 1.52 21.70 -10.82
CA ARG A 153 2.91 22.14 -10.60
C ARG A 153 3.55 21.46 -9.41
N GLU A 154 2.75 21.14 -8.40
CA GLU A 154 3.15 20.46 -7.17
C GLU A 154 2.19 19.33 -6.89
N LEU A 155 2.73 18.20 -6.43
CA LEU A 155 1.93 17.06 -6.02
C LEU A 155 1.80 17.05 -4.50
N LYS A 156 0.64 16.62 -4.02
CA LYS A 156 0.45 16.35 -2.60
C LYS A 156 1.39 15.22 -2.15
N HIS A 157 1.70 15.19 -0.85
CA HIS A 157 2.53 14.13 -0.28
C HIS A 157 1.95 12.74 -0.59
N SER A 158 2.85 11.84 -0.93
CA SER A 158 2.56 10.41 -1.00
C SER A 158 2.41 9.84 0.40
N THR A 159 1.87 8.66 0.54
CA THR A 159 1.66 8.04 1.86
C THR A 159 1.69 6.53 1.74
N ALA A 160 2.52 5.88 2.53
CA ALA A 160 2.52 4.43 2.69
C ALA A 160 2.11 4.03 4.10
N LEU A 161 1.35 2.94 4.20
CA LEU A 161 0.99 2.30 5.46
C LEU A 161 1.88 1.07 5.66
N GLU A 162 2.76 1.14 6.64
CA GLU A 162 3.60 0.01 7.06
C GLU A 162 2.75 -1.22 7.38
N ARG A 163 1.73 -1.04 8.25
CA ARG A 163 0.80 -2.10 8.58
C ARG A 163 -0.24 -2.27 7.48
N GLY A 164 -0.22 -3.42 6.82
CA GLY A 164 -1.05 -3.75 5.66
C GLY A 164 -0.35 -3.53 4.35
N ARG A 165 0.86 -2.96 4.36
CA ARG A 165 1.77 -2.86 3.21
C ARG A 165 1.10 -2.37 1.94
N ILE A 166 0.43 -1.24 2.06
CA ILE A 166 -0.22 -0.53 0.97
C ILE A 166 0.21 0.93 0.98
N GLY A 167 0.38 1.52 -0.19
CA GLY A 167 0.73 2.93 -0.31
C GLY A 167 0.06 3.60 -1.49
N SER A 168 -0.11 4.92 -1.39
CA SER A 168 -0.63 5.81 -2.43
C SER A 168 0.47 6.79 -2.79
N VAL A 169 1.00 6.68 -3.99
CA VAL A 169 2.16 7.44 -4.45
C VAL A 169 1.73 8.40 -5.55
N ASN A 170 2.00 9.68 -5.37
CA ASN A 170 1.68 10.72 -6.34
C ASN A 170 2.89 10.98 -7.23
N LEU A 171 2.72 10.82 -8.54
CA LEU A 171 3.78 10.87 -9.54
C LEU A 171 3.38 11.76 -10.72
N PHE A 172 4.36 12.30 -11.43
CA PHE A 172 4.10 13.03 -12.65
C PHE A 172 4.05 12.09 -13.87
N ALA A 173 3.07 12.30 -14.71
CA ALA A 173 2.92 11.62 -16.00
C ALA A 173 3.87 12.19 -17.05
N SER A 174 5.17 12.02 -16.85
CA SER A 174 6.20 12.59 -17.73
C SER A 174 7.49 11.79 -17.71
N ALA A 175 7.97 11.36 -18.86
CA ALA A 175 9.26 10.70 -19.00
C ALA A 175 10.44 11.58 -18.54
N LYS A 176 10.31 12.93 -18.61
CA LYS A 176 11.35 13.84 -18.11
C LYS A 176 11.50 13.83 -16.59
N GLN A 177 10.52 13.30 -15.90
CA GLN A 177 10.49 13.24 -14.41
C GLN A 177 10.65 11.82 -13.87
N THR A 178 11.07 10.86 -14.70
CA THR A 178 11.24 9.46 -14.30
C THR A 178 12.17 9.33 -13.10
N GLN A 179 13.31 10.03 -13.07
CA GLN A 179 14.23 9.97 -11.93
C GLN A 179 13.57 10.48 -10.63
N GLN A 180 12.86 11.61 -10.71
CA GLN A 180 12.14 12.15 -9.55
C GLN A 180 11.04 11.18 -9.09
N ASN A 181 10.28 10.63 -10.02
CA ASN A 181 9.27 9.62 -9.73
C ASN A 181 9.87 8.38 -9.06
N ASN A 182 11.03 7.89 -9.54
CA ASN A 182 11.73 6.74 -8.96
C ASN A 182 12.18 7.03 -7.52
N VAL A 183 12.68 8.23 -7.23
CA VAL A 183 13.05 8.63 -5.85
C VAL A 183 11.84 8.60 -4.94
N VAL A 184 10.72 9.22 -5.36
CA VAL A 184 9.48 9.21 -4.56
C VAL A 184 8.96 7.79 -4.38
N LEU A 185 8.98 6.98 -5.44
CA LEU A 185 8.52 5.59 -5.38
C LEU A 185 9.36 4.76 -4.40
N VAL A 186 10.68 4.86 -4.46
CA VAL A 186 11.59 4.16 -3.53
C VAL A 186 11.35 4.63 -2.09
N HIS A 187 11.19 5.94 -1.87
CA HIS A 187 10.92 6.49 -0.54
C HIS A 187 9.66 5.86 0.08
N GLU A 188 8.56 5.82 -0.67
CA GLU A 188 7.31 5.22 -0.20
C GLU A 188 7.40 3.69 -0.04
N LEU A 189 8.19 3.01 -0.89
CA LEU A 189 8.47 1.58 -0.71
C LEU A 189 9.18 1.31 0.62
N LEU A 190 10.17 2.13 0.96
CA LEU A 190 10.89 2.00 2.23
C LEU A 190 9.97 2.22 3.43
N HIS A 191 9.07 3.21 3.37
CA HIS A 191 8.04 3.41 4.40
C HIS A 191 7.09 2.21 4.51
N GLY A 192 6.68 1.65 3.38
CA GLY A 192 5.87 0.42 3.34
C GLY A 192 6.55 -0.77 4.00
N PHE A 193 7.88 -0.80 4.04
CA PHE A 193 8.67 -1.82 4.74
C PHE A 193 9.09 -1.40 6.17
N GLY A 194 8.58 -0.27 6.68
CA GLY A 194 8.79 0.15 8.07
C GLY A 194 9.95 1.12 8.30
N ALA A 195 10.53 1.68 7.23
CA ALA A 195 11.49 2.76 7.40
C ALA A 195 10.81 4.02 7.93
N THR A 196 11.48 4.70 8.86
CA THR A 196 11.02 5.97 9.42
C THR A 196 11.91 7.12 8.93
N ASP A 197 11.30 8.25 8.64
CA ASP A 197 12.04 9.47 8.35
C ASP A 197 12.83 9.91 9.57
N LYS A 198 14.13 10.08 9.37
CA LYS A 198 15.01 10.64 10.39
C LYS A 198 15.42 12.05 9.97
N TYR A 199 14.51 12.99 10.04
CA TYR A 199 14.87 14.39 9.91
C TYR A 199 15.50 14.84 11.22
N ASN A 200 16.79 15.23 11.20
CA ASN A 200 17.36 16.02 12.26
C ASN A 200 16.68 17.39 12.19
N LEU A 201 15.75 17.63 13.11
CA LEU A 201 15.29 18.98 13.40
C LEU A 201 16.50 19.73 14.01
N ALA A 202 17.27 20.37 13.12
CA ALA A 202 18.33 21.28 13.51
C ALA A 202 17.73 22.65 13.85
#